data_3f359a9cb7a3a93ced0b9237ae246fbb
#
_entry.id   3f359a9cb7a3a93ced0b9237ae246fbb
#
_cell.length_a   1.000
_cell.length_b   1.000
_cell.length_c   1.000
_cell.angle_alpha   90.00
_cell.angle_beta   90.00
_cell.angle_gamma   90.00
#
_symmetry.space_group_name_H-M   'P 1'
#
loop_
_entity.id
_entity.type
_entity.pdbx_description
1 polymer ?
#
loop_
_entity_poly.entity_id
_entity_poly.type
_entity_poly.pdbx_seq_one_letter_code
_entity_poly.pdbx_strand_id
1 'polypeptide(L)'
;IQVTHEKYYENLGEEFGKTIPAIFTDEPQFSHKQCLDFADERVDVTIPYTDDLEETFQTAYGHSLLKHLPELFWELPGEAVSRIRYEYHDHIAERFADAFADTVGNWCKEHGIALTGHMMEEPTLETQTAALGEAMRSYRSFEIPGIDMLCDRRELSTAKQAESAVHQFGREGMTSELYGVTNWDFDFRGHKLQGDWQAALGVT
;
A
#
# COMPACT_ATOMS: atom_id res chain seq x y z
N ILE A 1 5.86 -7.25 14.29
CA ILE A 1 6.68 -6.50 15.24
C ILE A 1 7.55 -7.46 16.08
N GLN A 2 6.99 -8.27 16.97
CA GLN A 2 7.74 -9.05 18.00
C GLN A 2 8.82 -9.98 17.44
N VAL A 3 8.59 -10.66 16.34
CA VAL A 3 9.52 -11.66 15.78
C VAL A 3 10.60 -11.07 14.88
N THR A 4 10.48 -9.80 14.52
CA THR A 4 11.41 -9.12 13.60
C THR A 4 11.91 -7.81 14.22
N HIS A 5 11.05 -6.80 14.29
CA HIS A 5 11.43 -5.44 14.70
C HIS A 5 12.03 -5.38 16.10
N GLU A 6 11.39 -6.03 17.09
CA GLU A 6 11.91 -6.10 18.45
C GLU A 6 13.29 -6.78 18.50
N LYS A 7 13.50 -7.82 17.68
CA LYS A 7 14.79 -8.50 17.63
C LYS A 7 15.92 -7.63 17.05
N TYR A 8 15.59 -6.81 16.07
CA TYR A 8 16.56 -5.82 15.59
C TYR A 8 16.85 -4.76 16.66
N TYR A 9 15.81 -4.26 17.31
CA TYR A 9 15.97 -3.26 18.36
C TYR A 9 16.78 -3.78 19.56
N GLU A 10 16.50 -5.00 20.05
CA GLU A 10 17.25 -5.65 21.12
C GLU A 10 18.77 -5.73 20.85
N ASN A 11 19.17 -5.88 19.59
CA ASN A 11 20.56 -6.09 19.19
C ASN A 11 21.23 -4.85 18.60
N LEU A 12 20.49 -3.96 17.98
CA LEU A 12 21.00 -2.85 17.15
C LEU A 12 20.33 -1.50 17.47
N GLY A 13 19.51 -1.42 18.51
CA GLY A 13 18.72 -0.21 18.81
C GLY A 13 19.56 1.05 19.02
N GLU A 14 20.79 0.91 19.50
CA GLU A 14 21.72 2.05 19.65
C GLU A 14 22.14 2.67 18.33
N GLU A 15 22.01 1.94 17.22
CA GLU A 15 22.34 2.39 15.86
C GLU A 15 21.14 2.98 15.09
N PHE A 16 19.92 2.87 15.67
CA PHE A 16 18.71 3.38 15.05
C PHE A 16 18.75 4.90 14.92
N GLY A 17 18.33 5.40 13.74
CA GLY A 17 18.41 6.82 13.40
C GLY A 17 19.85 7.34 13.19
N LYS A 18 20.85 6.46 13.17
CA LYS A 18 22.26 6.79 12.94
C LYS A 18 22.79 5.97 11.76
N THR A 19 23.47 4.85 12.07
CA THR A 19 24.01 3.93 11.05
C THR A 19 22.89 3.15 10.35
N ILE A 20 21.79 2.90 11.07
CA ILE A 20 20.57 2.27 10.52
C ILE A 20 19.48 3.34 10.48
N PRO A 21 19.30 4.03 9.33
CA PRO A 21 18.39 5.17 9.24
C PRO A 21 16.92 4.78 9.14
N ALA A 22 16.62 3.62 8.55
CA ALA A 22 15.26 3.22 8.26
C ALA A 22 15.07 1.70 8.28
N ILE A 23 13.82 1.28 8.45
CA ILE A 23 13.33 -0.07 8.15
C ILE A 23 12.53 0.01 6.86
N PHE A 24 12.85 -0.88 5.92
CA PHE A 24 12.20 -0.98 4.63
C PHE A 24 11.12 -2.07 4.65
N THR A 25 9.97 -1.78 4.08
CA THR A 25 8.90 -2.73 3.82
C THR A 25 8.61 -2.83 2.34
N ASP A 26 8.43 -4.06 1.86
CA ASP A 26 8.28 -4.42 0.47
C ASP A 26 6.87 -4.96 0.22
N GLU A 27 6.10 -4.25 -0.55
CA GLU A 27 4.79 -4.64 -1.10
C GLU A 27 3.81 -5.31 -0.12
N PRO A 28 3.53 -4.72 1.05
CA PRO A 28 2.54 -5.27 1.96
C PRO A 28 1.15 -5.28 1.29
N GLN A 29 0.46 -6.40 1.41
CA GLN A 29 -0.84 -6.60 0.80
C GLN A 29 -1.71 -7.57 1.61
N PHE A 30 -3.02 -7.54 1.38
CA PHE A 30 -3.92 -8.61 1.77
C PHE A 30 -4.12 -9.59 0.61
N SER A 31 -4.86 -10.68 0.81
CA SER A 31 -5.25 -11.57 -0.29
C SER A 31 -6.01 -10.78 -1.34
N HIS A 32 -5.58 -10.88 -2.59
CA HIS A 32 -6.20 -10.14 -3.68
C HIS A 32 -7.71 -10.37 -3.73
N LYS A 33 -8.46 -9.27 -3.80
CA LYS A 33 -9.88 -9.33 -4.09
C LYS A 33 -10.08 -9.79 -5.53
N GLN A 34 -11.00 -10.73 -5.70
CA GLN A 34 -11.43 -11.21 -7.01
C GLN A 34 -12.89 -10.80 -7.25
N CYS A 35 -13.23 -10.62 -8.51
CA CYS A 35 -14.60 -10.35 -8.96
C CYS A 35 -15.02 -11.44 -9.94
N LEU A 36 -16.33 -11.63 -10.10
CA LEU A 36 -16.87 -12.38 -11.22
C LEU A 36 -16.74 -11.54 -12.49
N ASP A 37 -16.34 -12.14 -13.59
CA ASP A 37 -16.29 -11.46 -14.88
C ASP A 37 -17.71 -11.18 -15.44
N PHE A 38 -18.65 -12.05 -15.10
CA PHE A 38 -20.08 -11.89 -15.43
C PHE A 38 -20.98 -12.60 -14.41
N ALA A 39 -22.23 -12.20 -14.31
CA ALA A 39 -23.15 -12.54 -13.23
C ALA A 39 -23.49 -14.04 -13.11
N ASP A 40 -23.36 -14.83 -14.16
CA ASP A 40 -23.62 -16.27 -14.18
C ASP A 40 -22.35 -17.12 -14.16
N GLU A 41 -21.19 -16.50 -13.97
CA GLU A 41 -19.93 -17.22 -13.81
C GLU A 41 -19.94 -18.09 -12.55
N ARG A 42 -19.38 -19.28 -12.67
CA ARG A 42 -19.33 -20.28 -11.58
C ARG A 42 -17.90 -20.59 -11.19
N VAL A 43 -17.26 -19.59 -10.60
CA VAL A 43 -15.90 -19.68 -10.06
C VAL A 43 -15.90 -19.23 -8.61
N ASP A 44 -14.92 -19.72 -7.86
CA ASP A 44 -14.67 -19.21 -6.53
C ASP A 44 -14.06 -17.81 -6.63
N VAL A 45 -14.50 -16.91 -5.79
CA VAL A 45 -13.92 -15.57 -5.63
C VAL A 45 -13.52 -15.35 -4.18
N THR A 46 -12.47 -14.57 -3.98
CA THR A 46 -11.98 -14.23 -2.64
C THR A 46 -12.12 -12.73 -2.38
N ILE A 47 -12.41 -12.41 -1.13
CA ILE A 47 -12.38 -11.04 -0.62
C ILE A 47 -11.59 -10.99 0.69
N PRO A 48 -10.92 -9.90 1.02
CA PRO A 48 -10.35 -9.69 2.34
C PRO A 48 -11.40 -9.84 3.45
N TYR A 49 -11.08 -10.62 4.46
CA TYR A 49 -11.95 -10.86 5.60
C TYR A 49 -11.14 -11.06 6.88
N THR A 50 -11.66 -10.57 8.00
CA THR A 50 -11.14 -10.81 9.36
C THR A 50 -12.29 -11.20 10.28
N ASP A 51 -11.99 -11.92 11.36
CA ASP A 51 -13.03 -12.48 12.25
C ASP A 51 -13.94 -11.42 12.88
N ASP A 52 -13.43 -10.20 13.05
CA ASP A 52 -14.14 -9.05 13.62
C ASP A 52 -14.75 -8.10 12.56
N LEU A 53 -14.66 -8.46 11.26
CA LEU A 53 -15.05 -7.56 10.17
C LEU A 53 -16.51 -7.10 10.25
N GLU A 54 -17.44 -8.01 10.54
CA GLU A 54 -18.86 -7.66 10.65
C GLU A 54 -19.12 -6.69 11.81
N GLU A 55 -18.50 -6.91 12.95
CA GLU A 55 -18.67 -6.06 14.14
C GLU A 55 -18.09 -4.65 13.89
N THR A 56 -16.88 -4.59 13.34
CA THR A 56 -16.21 -3.32 13.07
C THR A 56 -16.89 -2.55 11.94
N PHE A 57 -17.37 -3.23 10.90
CA PHE A 57 -18.14 -2.63 9.81
C PHE A 57 -19.48 -2.07 10.35
N GLN A 58 -20.23 -2.84 11.12
CA GLN A 58 -21.47 -2.38 11.71
C GLN A 58 -21.25 -1.18 12.64
N THR A 59 -20.16 -1.15 13.38
CA THR A 59 -19.77 -0.02 14.21
C THR A 59 -19.51 1.23 13.39
N ALA A 60 -18.80 1.09 12.26
CA ALA A 60 -18.42 2.21 11.41
C ALA A 60 -19.60 2.77 10.60
N TYR A 61 -20.48 1.91 10.07
CA TYR A 61 -21.50 2.31 9.08
C TYR A 61 -22.94 2.12 9.55
N GLY A 62 -23.17 1.48 10.70
CA GLY A 62 -24.50 1.36 11.32
C GLY A 62 -25.39 0.25 10.75
N HIS A 63 -24.87 -0.62 9.90
CA HIS A 63 -25.61 -1.75 9.31
C HIS A 63 -24.73 -2.98 9.10
N SER A 64 -25.35 -4.13 8.86
CA SER A 64 -24.66 -5.41 8.70
C SER A 64 -24.11 -5.59 7.30
N LEU A 65 -22.81 -5.88 7.18
CA LEU A 65 -22.17 -6.26 5.91
C LEU A 65 -22.72 -7.60 5.40
N LEU A 66 -22.89 -8.58 6.30
CA LEU A 66 -23.29 -9.94 5.90
C LEU A 66 -24.66 -9.99 5.22
N LYS A 67 -25.58 -9.07 5.57
CA LYS A 67 -26.89 -8.97 4.91
C LYS A 67 -26.80 -8.47 3.45
N HIS A 68 -25.71 -7.86 3.11
CA HIS A 68 -25.47 -7.19 1.82
C HIS A 68 -24.31 -7.80 1.02
N LEU A 69 -23.76 -8.94 1.46
CA LEU A 69 -22.66 -9.61 0.76
C LEU A 69 -22.86 -9.76 -0.75
N PRO A 70 -24.05 -10.10 -1.26
CA PRO A 70 -24.25 -10.19 -2.70
C PRO A 70 -23.91 -8.91 -3.47
N GLU A 71 -24.04 -7.73 -2.85
CA GLU A 71 -23.71 -6.45 -3.47
C GLU A 71 -22.21 -6.25 -3.72
N LEU A 72 -21.35 -7.04 -3.09
CA LEU A 72 -19.91 -7.01 -3.34
C LEU A 72 -19.52 -7.72 -4.64
N PHE A 73 -20.39 -8.60 -5.15
CA PHE A 73 -20.08 -9.47 -6.29
C PHE A 73 -20.93 -9.17 -7.52
N TRP A 74 -22.20 -8.79 -7.34
CA TRP A 74 -23.15 -8.57 -8.42
C TRP A 74 -23.61 -7.13 -8.53
N GLU A 75 -23.89 -6.70 -9.76
CA GLU A 75 -24.45 -5.39 -10.00
C GLU A 75 -25.90 -5.28 -9.50
N LEU A 76 -26.24 -4.11 -9.02
CA LEU A 76 -27.62 -3.79 -8.63
C LEU A 76 -28.50 -3.55 -9.88
N PRO A 77 -29.81 -3.84 -9.82
CA PRO A 77 -30.72 -3.55 -10.91
C PRO A 77 -30.72 -2.06 -11.30
N GLY A 78 -30.79 -1.80 -12.61
CA GLY A 78 -30.90 -0.43 -13.12
C GLY A 78 -29.62 0.39 -13.00
N GLU A 79 -28.45 -0.26 -13.01
CA GLU A 79 -27.14 0.41 -12.93
C GLU A 79 -26.92 1.23 -11.66
N ALA A 80 -27.65 0.91 -10.58
CA ALA A 80 -27.46 1.57 -9.30
C ALA A 80 -26.10 1.20 -8.69
N VAL A 81 -25.38 2.20 -8.20
CA VAL A 81 -24.11 1.98 -7.48
C VAL A 81 -24.38 1.48 -6.07
N SER A 82 -23.73 0.37 -5.69
CA SER A 82 -23.84 -0.15 -4.34
C SER A 82 -23.04 0.71 -3.35
N ARG A 83 -23.77 1.31 -2.40
CA ARG A 83 -23.15 1.99 -1.25
C ARG A 83 -22.37 1.03 -0.37
N ILE A 84 -22.86 -0.19 -0.19
CA ILE A 84 -22.19 -1.23 0.60
C ILE A 84 -20.83 -1.58 0.01
N ARG A 85 -20.71 -1.67 -1.30
CA ARG A 85 -19.45 -1.93 -1.99
C ARG A 85 -18.43 -0.83 -1.70
N TYR A 86 -18.84 0.44 -1.75
CA TYR A 86 -18.00 1.57 -1.38
C TYR A 86 -17.56 1.48 0.08
N GLU A 87 -18.50 1.31 1.01
CA GLU A 87 -18.21 1.25 2.45
C GLU A 87 -17.33 0.06 2.82
N TYR A 88 -17.52 -1.09 2.16
CA TYR A 88 -16.64 -2.25 2.34
C TYR A 88 -15.19 -1.93 1.96
N HIS A 89 -14.97 -1.33 0.78
CA HIS A 89 -13.63 -0.99 0.32
C HIS A 89 -12.97 0.08 1.19
N ASP A 90 -13.72 1.09 1.58
CA ASP A 90 -13.26 2.12 2.51
C ASP A 90 -12.84 1.50 3.85
N HIS A 91 -13.67 0.61 4.39
CA HIS A 91 -13.39 -0.08 5.65
C HIS A 91 -12.15 -0.97 5.59
N ILE A 92 -12.02 -1.79 4.54
CA ILE A 92 -10.84 -2.66 4.36
C ILE A 92 -9.57 -1.84 4.19
N ALA A 93 -9.62 -0.75 3.42
CA ALA A 93 -8.47 0.13 3.23
C ALA A 93 -8.01 0.75 4.56
N GLU A 94 -8.93 1.26 5.38
CA GLU A 94 -8.59 1.80 6.70
C GLU A 94 -8.03 0.75 7.63
N ARG A 95 -8.66 -0.42 7.73
CA ARG A 95 -8.19 -1.51 8.58
C ARG A 95 -6.82 -2.03 8.18
N PHE A 96 -6.52 -2.08 6.87
CA PHE A 96 -5.20 -2.48 6.39
C PHE A 96 -4.14 -1.44 6.77
N ALA A 97 -4.42 -0.15 6.55
CA ALA A 97 -3.50 0.92 6.93
C ALA A 97 -3.23 0.93 8.44
N ASP A 98 -4.26 0.83 9.29
CA ASP A 98 -4.14 0.78 10.74
C ASP A 98 -3.35 -0.45 11.21
N ALA A 99 -3.73 -1.65 10.72
CA ALA A 99 -3.12 -2.90 11.16
C ALA A 99 -1.66 -3.06 10.71
N PHE A 100 -1.27 -2.53 9.57
CA PHE A 100 0.09 -2.65 9.03
C PHE A 100 0.85 -1.33 9.10
N ALA A 101 0.48 -0.34 8.28
CA ALA A 101 1.26 0.88 8.10
C ALA A 101 1.36 1.71 9.39
N ASP A 102 0.24 1.95 10.06
CA ASP A 102 0.22 2.72 11.31
C ASP A 102 0.90 1.96 12.45
N THR A 103 0.65 0.66 12.55
CA THR A 103 1.30 -0.18 13.58
C THR A 103 2.81 -0.19 13.44
N VAL A 104 3.34 -0.37 12.22
CA VAL A 104 4.79 -0.40 11.97
C VAL A 104 5.38 1.01 12.07
N GLY A 105 4.72 2.01 11.47
CA GLY A 105 5.17 3.40 11.50
C GLY A 105 5.23 3.98 12.92
N ASN A 106 4.24 3.70 13.76
CA ASN A 106 4.24 4.12 15.15
C ASN A 106 5.39 3.47 15.92
N TRP A 107 5.58 2.16 15.74
CA TRP A 107 6.71 1.46 16.35
C TRP A 107 8.05 2.08 15.93
N CYS A 108 8.24 2.32 14.64
CA CYS A 108 9.47 2.94 14.12
C CYS A 108 9.70 4.31 14.76
N LYS A 109 8.68 5.14 14.82
CA LYS A 109 8.74 6.48 15.44
C LYS A 109 9.11 6.41 16.92
N GLU A 110 8.52 5.49 17.68
CA GLU A 110 8.80 5.29 19.10
C GLU A 110 10.25 4.83 19.34
N HIS A 111 10.86 4.15 18.37
CA HIS A 111 12.22 3.63 18.45
C HIS A 111 13.26 4.49 17.70
N GLY A 112 12.88 5.67 17.21
CA GLY A 112 13.81 6.61 16.60
C GLY A 112 14.39 6.18 15.25
N ILE A 113 13.65 5.37 14.48
CA ILE A 113 14.03 4.90 13.15
C ILE A 113 12.92 5.25 12.15
N ALA A 114 13.25 5.56 10.89
CA ALA A 114 12.26 5.85 9.88
C ALA A 114 11.60 4.56 9.34
N LEU A 115 10.31 4.64 8.97
CA LEU A 115 9.68 3.66 8.10
C LEU A 115 9.79 4.13 6.66
N THR A 116 10.31 3.29 5.78
CA THR A 116 10.34 3.48 4.33
C THR A 116 9.88 2.22 3.60
N GLY A 117 9.71 2.31 2.30
CA GLY A 117 9.26 1.21 1.44
C GLY A 117 8.12 1.63 0.54
N HIS A 118 7.58 0.69 -0.18
CA HIS A 118 6.53 0.91 -1.17
C HIS A 118 5.37 -0.06 -0.99
N MET A 119 4.27 0.23 -1.69
CA MET A 119 3.03 -0.51 -1.55
C MET A 119 2.80 -1.40 -2.78
N MET A 120 2.05 -2.49 -2.59
CA MET A 120 1.68 -3.36 -3.70
C MET A 120 0.74 -2.66 -4.68
N GLU A 121 0.88 -2.97 -5.97
CA GLU A 121 -0.07 -2.57 -7.02
C GLU A 121 -0.31 -1.05 -7.12
N GLU A 122 0.73 -0.26 -6.98
CA GLU A 122 0.69 1.21 -6.97
C GLU A 122 0.12 1.88 -8.25
N PRO A 123 0.23 1.29 -9.48
CA PRO A 123 -0.04 2.01 -10.72
C PRO A 123 -1.46 2.55 -10.88
N THR A 124 -2.49 1.83 -10.41
CA THR A 124 -3.89 2.24 -10.59
C THR A 124 -4.72 2.08 -9.33
N LEU A 125 -5.81 2.85 -9.22
CA LEU A 125 -6.76 2.70 -8.11
C LEU A 125 -7.45 1.33 -8.12
N GLU A 126 -7.66 0.74 -9.30
CA GLU A 126 -8.26 -0.58 -9.43
C GLU A 126 -7.34 -1.66 -8.84
N THR A 127 -6.07 -1.67 -9.24
CA THR A 127 -5.09 -2.65 -8.74
C THR A 127 -4.83 -2.46 -7.24
N GLN A 128 -4.72 -1.22 -6.76
CA GLN A 128 -4.62 -0.92 -5.33
C GLN A 128 -5.82 -1.45 -4.53
N THR A 129 -7.04 -1.23 -5.03
CA THR A 129 -8.26 -1.71 -4.39
C THR A 129 -8.28 -3.23 -4.25
N ALA A 130 -7.70 -3.96 -5.21
CA ALA A 130 -7.60 -5.41 -5.17
C ALA A 130 -6.55 -5.94 -4.17
N ALA A 131 -5.50 -5.17 -3.88
CA ALA A 131 -4.33 -5.64 -3.14
C ALA A 131 -4.19 -5.07 -1.72
N LEU A 132 -4.59 -3.82 -1.49
CA LEU A 132 -4.33 -3.13 -0.22
C LEU A 132 -5.38 -2.04 0.16
N GLY A 133 -6.29 -1.74 -0.75
CA GLY A 133 -7.26 -0.67 -0.61
C GLY A 133 -6.81 0.62 -1.31
N GLU A 134 -5.88 1.34 -0.73
CA GLU A 134 -5.25 2.52 -1.37
C GLU A 134 -3.88 2.84 -0.75
N ALA A 135 -2.90 3.19 -1.58
CA ALA A 135 -1.54 3.50 -1.16
C ALA A 135 -1.46 4.79 -0.31
N MET A 136 -2.19 5.84 -0.69
CA MET A 136 -2.15 7.15 -0.02
C MET A 136 -2.49 7.09 1.46
N ARG A 137 -3.43 6.23 1.86
CA ARG A 137 -3.82 6.04 3.26
C ARG A 137 -2.68 5.42 4.09
N SER A 138 -1.97 4.47 3.52
CA SER A 138 -0.82 3.83 4.16
C SER A 138 0.36 4.79 4.28
N TYR A 139 0.60 5.65 3.30
CA TYR A 139 1.72 6.60 3.32
C TYR A 139 1.68 7.62 4.46
N ARG A 140 0.53 7.82 5.12
CA ARG A 140 0.45 8.70 6.30
C ARG A 140 1.44 8.32 7.40
N SER A 141 1.79 7.05 7.50
CA SER A 141 2.68 6.50 8.55
C SER A 141 4.11 6.26 8.09
N PHE A 142 4.41 6.51 6.81
CA PHE A 142 5.76 6.43 6.29
C PHE A 142 6.51 7.75 6.53
N GLU A 143 7.68 7.67 7.16
CA GLU A 143 8.57 8.84 7.27
C GLU A 143 9.19 9.16 5.91
N ILE A 144 9.52 8.14 5.13
CA ILE A 144 10.04 8.27 3.78
C ILE A 144 9.16 7.41 2.86
N PRO A 145 8.07 7.96 2.29
CA PRO A 145 7.27 7.24 1.30
C PRO A 145 8.13 6.74 0.15
N GLY A 146 7.87 5.54 -0.33
CA GLY A 146 8.63 4.95 -1.42
C GLY A 146 7.74 4.46 -2.55
N ILE A 147 8.37 4.12 -3.67
CA ILE A 147 7.74 3.53 -4.85
C ILE A 147 8.56 2.36 -5.35
N ASP A 148 7.91 1.41 -6.02
CA ASP A 148 8.56 0.42 -6.87
C ASP A 148 8.40 0.84 -8.33
N MET A 149 9.43 1.45 -8.88
CA MET A 149 9.44 1.84 -10.29
C MET A 149 10.73 1.37 -10.95
N LEU A 150 10.71 0.12 -11.34
CA LEU A 150 11.81 -0.55 -12.01
C LEU A 150 12.07 0.05 -13.42
N CYS A 151 12.83 -0.64 -14.26
CA CYS A 151 13.23 -0.07 -15.55
C CYS A 151 12.33 -0.44 -16.74
N ASP A 152 11.36 -1.32 -16.53
CA ASP A 152 10.47 -1.82 -17.59
C ASP A 152 9.33 -0.86 -17.93
N ARG A 153 8.92 -0.01 -16.98
CA ARG A 153 7.80 0.94 -17.16
C ARG A 153 8.14 2.31 -16.58
N ARG A 154 7.41 3.31 -17.06
CA ARG A 154 7.42 4.67 -16.53
C ARG A 154 6.04 5.03 -16.02
N GLU A 155 5.88 5.06 -14.72
CA GLU A 155 4.60 5.23 -14.02
C GLU A 155 4.54 6.60 -13.33
N LEU A 156 4.04 7.58 -14.07
CA LEU A 156 3.94 8.94 -13.54
C LEU A 156 2.99 9.02 -12.34
N SER A 157 1.88 8.28 -12.36
CA SER A 157 0.91 8.24 -11.26
C SER A 157 1.52 7.70 -9.98
N THR A 158 2.29 6.62 -10.05
CA THR A 158 3.00 6.00 -8.92
C THR A 158 3.93 7.02 -8.26
N ALA A 159 4.81 7.67 -9.05
CA ALA A 159 5.71 8.69 -8.53
C ALA A 159 4.96 9.88 -7.90
N LYS A 160 3.90 10.36 -8.55
CA LYS A 160 3.14 11.51 -8.06
C LYS A 160 2.28 11.22 -6.83
N GLN A 161 1.89 9.97 -6.60
CA GLN A 161 1.26 9.56 -5.34
C GLN A 161 2.23 9.73 -4.16
N ALA A 162 3.44 9.16 -4.25
CA ALA A 162 4.41 9.27 -3.17
C ALA A 162 4.89 10.72 -2.97
N GLU A 163 5.15 11.47 -4.05
CA GLU A 163 5.46 12.91 -3.96
C GLU A 163 4.33 13.70 -3.29
N SER A 164 3.08 13.40 -3.62
CA SER A 164 1.92 14.01 -2.98
C SER A 164 1.88 13.69 -1.48
N ALA A 165 2.17 12.47 -1.08
CA ALA A 165 2.27 12.09 0.33
C ALA A 165 3.40 12.84 1.04
N VAL A 166 4.57 12.97 0.41
CA VAL A 166 5.69 13.78 0.93
C VAL A 166 5.21 15.19 1.26
N HIS A 167 4.52 15.85 0.33
CA HIS A 167 4.03 17.22 0.52
C HIS A 167 2.91 17.31 1.56
N GLN A 168 1.93 16.39 1.54
CA GLN A 168 0.79 16.39 2.45
C GLN A 168 1.19 16.17 3.91
N PHE A 169 2.15 15.29 4.14
CA PHE A 169 2.61 14.92 5.48
C PHE A 169 3.90 15.63 5.92
N GLY A 170 4.43 16.54 5.09
CA GLY A 170 5.64 17.32 5.39
C GLY A 170 6.88 16.46 5.55
N ARG A 171 7.06 15.45 4.69
CA ARG A 171 8.22 14.57 4.68
C ARG A 171 9.39 15.22 3.92
N GLU A 172 10.61 14.74 4.17
CA GLU A 172 11.82 15.32 3.57
C GLU A 172 12.06 14.84 2.13
N GLY A 173 11.53 13.66 1.77
CA GLY A 173 11.72 13.08 0.44
C GLY A 173 11.05 11.73 0.27
N MET A 174 11.32 11.09 -0.84
CA MET A 174 10.81 9.76 -1.17
C MET A 174 11.90 8.86 -1.74
N THR A 175 11.74 7.54 -1.54
CA THR A 175 12.65 6.52 -2.09
C THR A 175 12.03 5.84 -3.30
N SER A 176 12.88 5.14 -4.08
CA SER A 176 12.42 4.27 -5.17
C SER A 176 13.25 3.01 -5.22
N GLU A 177 12.61 1.88 -5.48
CA GLU A 177 13.32 0.69 -5.89
C GLU A 177 13.79 0.85 -7.35
N LEU A 178 15.08 0.80 -7.56
CA LEU A 178 15.80 0.94 -8.83
C LEU A 178 16.86 -0.16 -8.88
N TYR A 179 17.22 -0.61 -9.94
CA TYR A 179 17.13 -0.60 -11.38
C TYR A 179 16.76 -2.01 -11.87
N GLY A 180 15.80 -2.63 -11.27
CA GLY A 180 15.36 -3.99 -11.56
C GLY A 180 14.80 -4.14 -12.98
N VAL A 181 14.47 -5.39 -13.33
CA VAL A 181 13.90 -5.79 -14.62
C VAL A 181 14.76 -5.34 -15.81
N THR A 182 16.09 -5.46 -15.65
CA THR A 182 17.07 -5.14 -16.67
C THR A 182 17.91 -6.37 -17.03
N ASN A 183 18.56 -6.35 -18.20
CA ASN A 183 19.51 -7.36 -18.59
C ASN A 183 20.95 -6.97 -18.22
N TRP A 184 21.91 -7.89 -18.42
CA TRP A 184 23.33 -7.65 -18.16
C TRP A 184 23.98 -6.61 -19.09
N ASP A 185 23.30 -6.24 -20.17
CA ASP A 185 23.71 -5.19 -21.11
C ASP A 185 23.17 -3.79 -20.77
N PHE A 186 22.47 -3.64 -19.63
CA PHE A 186 21.97 -2.36 -19.15
C PHE A 186 23.13 -1.46 -18.71
N ASP A 187 23.44 -0.46 -19.55
CA ASP A 187 24.61 0.38 -19.43
C ASP A 187 24.41 1.61 -18.52
N PHE A 188 25.47 2.38 -18.28
CA PHE A 188 25.42 3.62 -17.49
C PHE A 188 24.50 4.69 -18.06
N ARG A 189 24.25 4.67 -19.37
CA ARG A 189 23.31 5.61 -20.00
C ARG A 189 21.88 5.27 -19.57
N GLY A 190 21.53 3.99 -19.54
CA GLY A 190 20.24 3.51 -19.05
C GLY A 190 20.04 3.86 -17.58
N HIS A 191 21.03 3.57 -16.72
CA HIS A 191 21.00 3.94 -15.30
C HIS A 191 20.80 5.45 -15.10
N LYS A 192 21.61 6.27 -15.80
CA LYS A 192 21.50 7.72 -15.69
C LYS A 192 20.14 8.23 -16.17
N LEU A 193 19.65 7.74 -17.31
CA LEU A 193 18.34 8.15 -17.83
C LEU A 193 17.21 7.86 -16.84
N GLN A 194 17.19 6.66 -16.26
CA GLN A 194 16.15 6.27 -15.32
C GLN A 194 16.28 7.02 -14.00
N GLY A 195 17.49 7.14 -13.46
CA GLY A 195 17.73 7.88 -12.22
C GLY A 195 17.42 9.37 -12.34
N ASP A 196 17.88 10.04 -13.39
CA ASP A 196 17.60 11.46 -13.63
C ASP A 196 16.09 11.72 -13.79
N TRP A 197 15.39 10.81 -14.46
CA TRP A 197 13.94 10.92 -14.64
C TRP A 197 13.20 10.78 -13.32
N GLN A 198 13.55 9.80 -12.49
CA GLN A 198 12.92 9.64 -11.19
C GLN A 198 13.30 10.76 -10.21
N ALA A 199 14.54 11.22 -10.24
CA ALA A 199 14.94 12.39 -9.45
C ALA A 199 14.16 13.65 -9.84
N ALA A 200 13.88 13.85 -11.13
CA ALA A 200 13.02 14.94 -11.60
C ALA A 200 11.56 14.82 -11.13
N LEU A 201 11.12 13.62 -10.71
CA LEU A 201 9.80 13.35 -10.14
C LEU A 201 9.77 13.42 -8.60
N GLY A 202 10.89 13.73 -7.96
CA GLY A 202 10.96 13.93 -6.52
C GLY A 202 11.64 12.80 -5.73
N VAL A 203 12.16 11.75 -6.39
CA VAL A 203 12.97 10.73 -5.72
C VAL A 203 14.31 11.35 -5.28
N THR A 204 14.70 11.13 -4.01
CA THR A 204 15.87 11.73 -3.38
C THR A 204 16.90 10.72 -2.92
#